data_9dfed1bf7cf0c71fcf7d01fbdc561d36
#
_entry.id   9dfed1bf7cf0c71fcf7d01fbdc561d36
#
_cell.length_a   1.000
_cell.length_b   1.000
_cell.length_c   1.000
_cell.angle_alpha   90.00
_cell.angle_beta   90.00
_cell.angle_gamma   90.00
#
_symmetry.space_group_name_H-M   'P 1'
#
loop_
_entity.id
_entity.type
_entity.pdbx_description
1 polymer ?
#
loop_
_entity_poly.entity_id
_entity_poly.type
_entity_poly.pdbx_seq_one_letter_code
_entity_poly.pdbx_strand_id
1 'polypeptide(L)'
;MTEAYALVRELPPMREPLLVVAMDGWIDASSAAQHAMELLVKEVGATALVTFEPDLFVDFRARRPTMELREGVNTRLVWSAPVLHHGRDINDKDVLVLNGPEPDMAWNRFAGLVGDLAKKFGVRRMIGLGAYPYATPHTRAVYVSCTSPSAELVASLPYLKSSVDVPAGMEAMLEHAMHARKIPAVGLWARVPHYVSAMAYPAATAALLGGVCDVGGISIDVSEVRTQATVQRERLEDRKSTRLNSSHVSESRMPSSA
;
A
#
# COMPACT_ATOMS: atom_id res chain seq x y z
N MET A 1 -18.15 -10.71 25.82
CA MET A 1 -17.61 -9.64 24.94
C MET A 1 -16.81 -10.34 23.86
N THR A 2 -17.12 -10.11 22.60
CA THR A 2 -16.36 -10.68 21.48
C THR A 2 -14.94 -10.13 21.53
N GLU A 3 -13.95 -11.00 21.44
CA GLU A 3 -12.55 -10.57 21.35
C GLU A 3 -12.35 -9.80 20.03
N ALA A 4 -11.63 -8.70 20.09
CA ALA A 4 -11.51 -7.82 18.91
C ALA A 4 -10.47 -8.32 17.89
N TYR A 5 -9.70 -9.33 18.24
CA TYR A 5 -8.76 -10.06 17.36
C TYR A 5 -8.49 -11.45 17.92
N ALA A 6 -8.01 -12.32 17.06
CA ALA A 6 -7.55 -13.66 17.41
C ALA A 6 -6.14 -13.91 16.88
N LEU A 7 -5.33 -14.66 17.64
CA LEU A 7 -4.08 -15.20 17.13
C LEU A 7 -4.38 -16.41 16.25
N VAL A 8 -3.87 -16.41 15.04
CA VAL A 8 -4.02 -17.51 14.07
C VAL A 8 -3.05 -18.65 14.39
N ARG A 9 -1.92 -18.33 15.01
CA ARG A 9 -0.88 -19.28 15.42
C ARG A 9 -0.13 -18.76 16.65
N GLU A 10 0.72 -19.59 17.22
CA GLU A 10 1.63 -19.15 18.29
C GLU A 10 2.52 -17.99 17.85
N LEU A 11 2.80 -17.09 18.80
CA LEU A 11 3.67 -15.95 18.55
C LEU A 11 5.11 -16.43 18.38
N PRO A 12 5.73 -16.21 17.21
CA PRO A 12 7.14 -16.48 17.06
C PRO A 12 7.96 -15.47 17.87
N PRO A 13 9.20 -15.83 18.26
CA PRO A 13 10.12 -14.84 18.81
C PRO A 13 10.44 -13.81 17.73
N MET A 14 10.19 -12.53 18.03
CA MET A 14 10.45 -11.40 17.11
C MET A 14 11.48 -10.45 17.73
N ARG A 15 12.30 -9.85 16.87
CA ARG A 15 13.31 -8.86 17.28
C ARG A 15 13.06 -7.55 16.52
N GLU A 16 12.53 -6.56 17.23
CA GLU A 16 12.30 -5.21 16.70
C GLU A 16 11.68 -5.19 15.28
N PRO A 17 10.53 -5.85 15.07
CA PRO A 17 9.95 -5.98 13.74
C PRO A 17 9.64 -4.63 13.11
N LEU A 18 9.77 -4.55 11.78
CA LEU A 18 9.18 -3.47 10.98
C LEU A 18 7.70 -3.76 10.76
N LEU A 19 6.82 -2.79 10.97
CA LEU A 19 5.41 -2.89 10.57
C LEU A 19 5.18 -2.12 9.26
N VAL A 20 4.72 -2.81 8.22
CA VAL A 20 4.29 -2.19 6.97
C VAL A 20 2.77 -2.31 6.85
N VAL A 21 2.11 -1.22 6.45
CA VAL A 21 0.65 -1.12 6.41
C VAL A 21 0.20 -0.60 5.05
N ALA A 22 -0.77 -1.26 4.44
CA ALA A 22 -1.64 -0.69 3.41
C ALA A 22 -3.02 -1.33 3.53
N MET A 23 -4.05 -0.47 3.62
CA MET A 23 -5.44 -0.92 3.79
C MET A 23 -6.23 -0.63 2.52
N ASP A 24 -7.14 -1.56 2.16
CA ASP A 24 -8.00 -1.39 0.99
C ASP A 24 -9.20 -0.48 1.32
N GLY A 25 -9.50 0.48 0.46
CA GLY A 25 -10.73 1.29 0.59
C GLY A 25 -10.53 2.80 0.55
N TRP A 26 -9.29 3.27 0.61
CA TRP A 26 -8.94 4.67 0.45
C TRP A 26 -8.15 4.89 -0.85
N ILE A 27 -7.39 5.97 -0.94
CA ILE A 27 -6.71 6.35 -2.16
C ILE A 27 -5.47 5.47 -2.42
N ASP A 28 -5.54 4.67 -3.49
CA ASP A 28 -4.40 3.90 -4.01
C ASP A 28 -4.42 3.91 -5.54
N ALA A 29 -3.90 4.98 -6.13
CA ALA A 29 -3.82 5.12 -7.58
C ALA A 29 -3.01 3.96 -8.20
N SER A 30 -3.56 3.35 -9.24
CA SER A 30 -2.96 2.18 -9.91
C SER A 30 -2.85 0.92 -9.04
N SER A 31 -3.50 0.88 -7.88
CA SER A 31 -3.32 -0.17 -6.85
C SER A 31 -1.84 -0.37 -6.50
N ALA A 32 -1.07 0.74 -6.49
CA ALA A 32 0.39 0.66 -6.36
C ALA A 32 0.82 0.18 -4.96
N ALA A 33 0.13 0.62 -3.90
CA ALA A 33 0.38 0.19 -2.54
C ALA A 33 -0.08 -1.27 -2.33
N GLN A 34 -1.25 -1.64 -2.87
CA GLN A 34 -1.73 -3.02 -2.81
C GLN A 34 -0.75 -3.98 -3.48
N HIS A 35 -0.29 -3.69 -4.71
CA HIS A 35 0.73 -4.50 -5.38
C HIS A 35 2.07 -4.54 -4.60
N ALA A 36 2.45 -3.43 -3.95
CA ALA A 36 3.65 -3.43 -3.09
C ALA A 36 3.49 -4.36 -1.89
N MET A 37 2.31 -4.40 -1.27
CA MET A 37 2.02 -5.31 -0.16
C MET A 37 2.00 -6.77 -0.60
N GLU A 38 1.41 -7.10 -1.74
CA GLU A 38 1.40 -8.46 -2.31
C GLU A 38 2.83 -8.98 -2.55
N LEU A 39 3.68 -8.14 -3.17
CA LEU A 39 5.10 -8.47 -3.37
C LEU A 39 5.84 -8.60 -2.04
N LEU A 40 5.63 -7.67 -1.10
CA LEU A 40 6.26 -7.73 0.22
C LEU A 40 5.90 -9.03 0.96
N VAL A 41 4.59 -9.39 1.01
CA VAL A 41 4.12 -10.64 1.63
C VAL A 41 4.81 -11.86 1.03
N LYS A 42 4.93 -11.89 -0.32
CA LYS A 42 5.61 -12.98 -1.04
C LYS A 42 7.10 -13.04 -0.69
N GLU A 43 7.79 -11.90 -0.78
CA GLU A 43 9.26 -11.84 -0.61
C GLU A 43 9.71 -12.16 0.83
N VAL A 44 8.93 -11.73 1.84
CA VAL A 44 9.26 -12.05 3.24
C VAL A 44 8.63 -13.38 3.71
N GLY A 45 7.94 -14.12 2.84
CA GLY A 45 7.26 -15.36 3.18
C GLY A 45 6.23 -15.18 4.31
N ALA A 46 5.53 -14.04 4.32
CA ALA A 46 4.65 -13.70 5.42
C ALA A 46 3.41 -14.60 5.49
N THR A 47 3.08 -15.04 6.70
CA THR A 47 1.89 -15.85 7.00
C THR A 47 1.05 -15.15 8.07
N ALA A 48 -0.27 -15.41 8.06
CA ALA A 48 -1.19 -14.81 9.00
C ALA A 48 -0.78 -15.08 10.46
N LEU A 49 -0.78 -14.04 11.27
CA LEU A 49 -0.44 -14.07 12.70
C LEU A 49 -1.62 -13.63 13.55
N VAL A 50 -2.29 -12.54 13.18
CA VAL A 50 -3.47 -12.01 13.87
C VAL A 50 -4.56 -11.72 12.86
N THR A 51 -5.78 -12.16 13.13
CA THR A 51 -6.99 -11.77 12.39
C THR A 51 -7.83 -10.87 13.27
N PHE A 52 -8.25 -9.71 12.76
CA PHE A 52 -9.16 -8.83 13.45
C PHE A 52 -10.60 -9.29 13.23
N GLU A 53 -11.45 -9.11 14.27
CA GLU A 53 -12.83 -9.56 14.24
C GLU A 53 -13.65 -8.72 13.24
N PRO A 54 -14.09 -9.32 12.11
CA PRO A 54 -14.72 -8.55 11.06
C PRO A 54 -16.08 -7.96 11.48
N ASP A 55 -16.85 -8.63 12.34
CA ASP A 55 -18.14 -8.13 12.86
C ASP A 55 -18.01 -6.81 13.63
N LEU A 56 -16.82 -6.47 14.11
CA LEU A 56 -16.56 -5.23 14.84
C LEU A 56 -16.10 -4.10 13.94
N PHE A 57 -15.54 -4.39 12.76
CA PHE A 57 -14.80 -3.41 11.96
C PHE A 57 -15.28 -3.29 10.53
N VAL A 58 -16.04 -4.27 10.00
CA VAL A 58 -16.45 -4.32 8.59
C VAL A 58 -17.97 -4.22 8.48
N ASP A 59 -18.47 -3.33 7.63
CA ASP A 59 -19.87 -3.29 7.24
C ASP A 59 -20.14 -4.29 6.10
N PHE A 60 -20.71 -5.43 6.43
CA PHE A 60 -21.04 -6.47 5.45
C PHE A 60 -22.14 -6.09 4.45
N ARG A 61 -22.81 -4.97 4.61
CA ARG A 61 -23.70 -4.42 3.58
C ARG A 61 -22.91 -3.71 2.49
N ALA A 62 -21.82 -3.05 2.87
CA ALA A 62 -20.89 -2.40 1.94
C ALA A 62 -19.90 -3.42 1.33
N ARG A 63 -19.42 -4.38 2.13
CA ARG A 63 -18.42 -5.39 1.75
C ARG A 63 -18.95 -6.80 1.96
N ARG A 64 -19.84 -7.24 1.07
CA ARG A 64 -20.47 -8.56 1.17
C ARG A 64 -19.45 -9.67 1.09
N PRO A 65 -19.58 -10.75 1.92
CA PRO A 65 -18.76 -11.93 1.76
C PRO A 65 -19.04 -12.60 0.41
N THR A 66 -18.03 -13.22 -0.15
CA THR A 66 -18.17 -14.01 -1.37
C THR A 66 -18.77 -15.36 -1.03
N MET A 67 -19.87 -15.73 -1.68
CA MET A 67 -20.48 -17.05 -1.58
C MET A 67 -19.90 -17.97 -2.67
N GLU A 68 -19.29 -19.06 -2.26
CA GLU A 68 -18.82 -20.09 -3.19
C GLU A 68 -19.94 -21.09 -3.48
N LEU A 69 -20.39 -21.11 -4.73
CA LEU A 69 -21.37 -22.07 -5.22
C LEU A 69 -20.68 -23.16 -6.06
N ARG A 70 -21.03 -24.41 -5.77
CA ARG A 70 -20.62 -25.58 -6.55
C ARG A 70 -21.86 -26.41 -6.83
N GLU A 71 -22.25 -26.50 -8.08
CA GLU A 71 -23.46 -27.23 -8.52
C GLU A 71 -24.74 -26.86 -7.73
N GLY A 72 -24.89 -25.55 -7.43
CA GLY A 72 -26.01 -25.01 -6.65
C GLY A 72 -25.89 -25.15 -5.13
N VAL A 73 -24.87 -25.83 -4.63
CA VAL A 73 -24.60 -25.93 -3.19
C VAL A 73 -23.76 -24.75 -2.73
N ASN A 74 -24.21 -24.02 -1.70
CA ASN A 74 -23.42 -23.01 -1.01
C ASN A 74 -22.40 -23.72 -0.10
N THR A 75 -21.16 -23.84 -0.60
CA THR A 75 -20.11 -24.61 0.08
C THR A 75 -19.36 -23.81 1.13
N ARG A 76 -19.24 -22.48 0.92
CA ARG A 76 -18.49 -21.61 1.82
C ARG A 76 -18.83 -20.13 1.63
N LEU A 77 -18.75 -19.37 2.73
CA LEU A 77 -18.68 -17.89 2.71
C LEU A 77 -17.25 -17.45 3.00
N VAL A 78 -16.69 -16.62 2.14
CA VAL A 78 -15.36 -16.01 2.30
C VAL A 78 -15.55 -14.58 2.77
N TRP A 79 -15.11 -14.30 3.99
CA TRP A 79 -15.21 -13.01 4.64
C TRP A 79 -13.91 -12.24 4.48
N SER A 80 -14.01 -10.94 4.22
CA SER A 80 -12.86 -10.04 4.25
C SER A 80 -12.66 -9.52 5.67
N ALA A 81 -11.42 -9.57 6.15
CA ALA A 81 -11.03 -9.02 7.44
C ALA A 81 -9.62 -8.41 7.34
N PRO A 82 -9.28 -7.41 8.15
CA PRO A 82 -7.91 -7.00 8.31
C PRO A 82 -7.07 -8.13 8.93
N VAL A 83 -5.87 -8.35 8.42
CA VAL A 83 -4.97 -9.40 8.89
C VAL A 83 -3.57 -8.83 9.09
N LEU A 84 -2.97 -9.16 10.21
CA LEU A 84 -1.56 -8.92 10.48
C LEU A 84 -0.78 -10.21 10.19
N HIS A 85 0.14 -10.15 9.25
CA HIS A 85 1.03 -11.24 8.87
C HIS A 85 2.40 -11.04 9.48
N HIS A 86 3.17 -12.12 9.61
CA HIS A 86 4.56 -12.08 10.00
C HIS A 86 5.41 -12.90 9.04
N GLY A 87 6.54 -12.34 8.63
CA GLY A 87 7.56 -12.98 7.83
C GLY A 87 8.95 -12.41 8.13
N ARG A 88 9.93 -12.76 7.32
CA ARG A 88 11.30 -12.28 7.46
C ARG A 88 11.90 -11.89 6.12
N ASP A 89 12.72 -10.86 6.14
CA ASP A 89 13.47 -10.44 4.96
C ASP A 89 14.65 -11.40 4.68
N ILE A 90 15.38 -11.16 3.58
CA ILE A 90 16.53 -12.00 3.19
C ILE A 90 17.68 -11.98 4.21
N ASN A 91 17.69 -11.04 5.15
CA ASN A 91 18.67 -10.92 6.23
C ASN A 91 18.11 -11.39 7.60
N ASP A 92 17.02 -12.18 7.59
CA ASP A 92 16.35 -12.72 8.79
C ASP A 92 15.80 -11.64 9.73
N LYS A 93 15.50 -10.41 9.23
CA LYS A 93 14.84 -9.36 10.00
C LYS A 93 13.34 -9.55 9.98
N ASP A 94 12.72 -9.43 11.16
CA ASP A 94 11.29 -9.61 11.32
C ASP A 94 10.48 -8.47 10.66
N VAL A 95 9.49 -8.85 9.86
CA VAL A 95 8.57 -7.94 9.17
C VAL A 95 7.13 -8.33 9.50
N LEU A 96 6.37 -7.36 9.97
CA LEU A 96 4.93 -7.45 10.14
C LEU A 96 4.25 -6.72 9.00
N VAL A 97 3.21 -7.32 8.44
CA VAL A 97 2.46 -6.78 7.29
C VAL A 97 0.99 -6.73 7.66
N LEU A 98 0.42 -5.52 7.78
CA LEU A 98 -1.00 -5.30 8.04
C LEU A 98 -1.69 -4.90 6.74
N ASN A 99 -2.60 -5.74 6.27
CA ASN A 99 -3.39 -5.50 5.06
C ASN A 99 -4.83 -6.00 5.20
N GLY A 100 -5.64 -5.77 4.17
CA GLY A 100 -7.04 -6.10 4.11
C GLY A 100 -7.92 -4.86 4.09
N PRO A 101 -9.25 -5.01 4.25
CA PRO A 101 -10.17 -3.89 4.16
C PRO A 101 -9.90 -2.84 5.24
N GLU A 102 -9.93 -1.57 4.85
CA GLU A 102 -10.01 -0.48 5.82
C GLU A 102 -11.26 -0.67 6.69
N PRO A 103 -11.18 -0.52 8.02
CA PRO A 103 -12.36 -0.59 8.87
C PRO A 103 -13.43 0.42 8.45
N ASP A 104 -14.66 -0.03 8.31
CA ASP A 104 -15.82 0.84 8.01
C ASP A 104 -16.31 1.57 9.27
N MET A 105 -15.97 1.06 10.45
CA MET A 105 -16.40 1.59 11.75
C MET A 105 -15.35 1.35 12.85
N ALA A 106 -15.58 1.97 14.00
CA ALA A 106 -14.76 1.82 15.21
C ALA A 106 -13.25 2.15 15.02
N TRP A 107 -12.94 3.12 14.20
CA TRP A 107 -11.58 3.51 13.78
C TRP A 107 -10.62 3.74 14.95
N ASN A 108 -11.03 4.51 15.96
CA ASN A 108 -10.19 4.75 17.14
C ASN A 108 -9.88 3.44 17.90
N ARG A 109 -10.85 2.52 17.97
CA ARG A 109 -10.67 1.22 18.61
C ARG A 109 -9.68 0.36 17.81
N PHE A 110 -9.85 0.29 16.49
CA PHE A 110 -8.94 -0.46 15.62
C PHE A 110 -7.51 0.08 15.71
N ALA A 111 -7.32 1.39 15.53
CA ALA A 111 -6.01 2.02 15.63
C ALA A 111 -5.36 1.82 17.01
N GLY A 112 -6.16 1.91 18.07
CA GLY A 112 -5.71 1.61 19.44
C GLY A 112 -5.20 0.17 19.60
N LEU A 113 -5.96 -0.82 19.10
CA LEU A 113 -5.59 -2.23 19.15
C LEU A 113 -4.32 -2.53 18.36
N VAL A 114 -4.21 -2.01 17.14
CA VAL A 114 -2.99 -2.18 16.32
C VAL A 114 -1.79 -1.55 17.02
N GLY A 115 -1.95 -0.36 17.61
CA GLY A 115 -0.91 0.29 18.38
C GLY A 115 -0.47 -0.51 19.63
N ASP A 116 -1.42 -1.13 20.33
CA ASP A 116 -1.10 -1.98 21.51
C ASP A 116 -0.39 -3.27 21.08
N LEU A 117 -0.81 -3.87 19.97
CA LEU A 117 -0.12 -5.02 19.38
C LEU A 117 1.29 -4.66 18.94
N ALA A 118 1.46 -3.51 18.27
CA ALA A 118 2.77 -3.02 17.85
C ALA A 118 3.71 -2.83 19.04
N LYS A 119 3.23 -2.25 20.14
CA LYS A 119 4.00 -2.11 21.38
C LYS A 119 4.33 -3.47 21.99
N LYS A 120 3.35 -4.39 22.05
CA LYS A 120 3.52 -5.75 22.58
C LYS A 120 4.57 -6.55 21.80
N PHE A 121 4.60 -6.40 20.47
CA PHE A 121 5.54 -7.11 19.60
C PHE A 121 6.90 -6.39 19.45
N GLY A 122 7.08 -5.24 20.10
CA GLY A 122 8.32 -4.47 20.02
C GLY A 122 8.60 -3.86 18.66
N VAL A 123 7.54 -3.44 17.93
CA VAL A 123 7.68 -2.78 16.63
C VAL A 123 8.58 -1.55 16.75
N ARG A 124 9.67 -1.54 15.99
CA ARG A 124 10.64 -0.43 16.00
C ARG A 124 10.21 0.76 15.12
N ARG A 125 9.39 0.52 14.10
CA ARG A 125 8.88 1.52 13.16
C ARG A 125 7.66 1.00 12.41
N MET A 126 6.73 1.91 12.06
CA MET A 126 5.65 1.66 11.11
C MET A 126 5.89 2.44 9.81
N ILE A 127 5.58 1.82 8.67
CA ILE A 127 5.54 2.46 7.35
C ILE A 127 4.17 2.19 6.73
N GLY A 128 3.38 3.24 6.51
CA GLY A 128 2.15 3.20 5.73
C GLY A 128 2.45 3.41 4.24
N LEU A 129 1.71 2.76 3.35
CA LEU A 129 1.87 2.89 1.91
C LEU A 129 0.58 3.36 1.25
N GLY A 130 0.70 4.32 0.35
CA GLY A 130 -0.40 4.80 -0.48
C GLY A 130 0.10 5.38 -1.81
N ALA A 131 -0.83 5.64 -2.72
CA ALA A 131 -0.54 6.28 -3.98
C ALA A 131 -1.68 7.19 -4.40
N TYR A 132 -1.36 8.32 -5.03
CA TYR A 132 -2.37 9.27 -5.48
C TYR A 132 -2.10 9.79 -6.89
N PRO A 133 -3.18 10.13 -7.66
CA PRO A 133 -3.01 10.70 -8.99
C PRO A 133 -2.35 12.09 -8.92
N TYR A 134 -1.41 12.34 -9.81
CA TYR A 134 -0.71 13.62 -9.87
C TYR A 134 -0.43 14.06 -11.32
N ALA A 135 -0.31 15.36 -11.55
CA ALA A 135 0.05 15.93 -12.84
C ALA A 135 1.57 15.80 -13.08
N THR A 136 2.02 14.59 -13.37
CA THR A 136 3.42 14.26 -13.65
C THR A 136 3.51 13.37 -14.90
N PRO A 137 4.54 13.50 -15.74
CA PRO A 137 4.73 12.59 -16.87
C PRO A 137 5.40 11.27 -16.43
N HIS A 138 5.05 10.17 -17.09
CA HIS A 138 5.65 8.84 -16.85
C HIS A 138 7.14 8.75 -17.21
N THR A 139 7.66 9.73 -17.95
CA THR A 139 9.08 9.79 -18.34
C THR A 139 10.01 10.25 -17.22
N ARG A 140 9.45 10.77 -16.13
CA ARG A 140 10.20 11.13 -14.91
C ARG A 140 10.16 10.01 -13.89
N ALA A 141 11.15 9.98 -13.00
CA ALA A 141 11.13 9.11 -11.83
C ALA A 141 9.87 9.37 -10.98
N VAL A 142 9.36 8.33 -10.36
CA VAL A 142 8.24 8.46 -9.43
C VAL A 142 8.71 9.19 -8.17
N TYR A 143 8.08 10.32 -7.88
CA TYR A 143 8.29 11.01 -6.62
C TYR A 143 7.43 10.39 -5.52
N VAL A 144 8.04 10.24 -4.36
CA VAL A 144 7.36 9.82 -3.13
C VAL A 144 7.31 11.01 -2.17
N SER A 145 6.15 11.25 -1.58
CA SER A 145 5.98 12.17 -0.47
C SER A 145 5.82 11.41 0.83
N CYS A 146 6.08 12.07 1.97
CA CYS A 146 5.92 11.45 3.27
C CYS A 146 5.00 12.26 4.19
N THR A 147 4.33 11.54 5.09
CA THR A 147 3.55 12.06 6.21
C THR A 147 4.02 11.47 7.52
N SER A 148 3.90 12.18 8.62
CA SER A 148 4.11 11.68 9.97
C SER A 148 3.62 12.70 10.99
N PRO A 149 3.14 12.30 12.16
CA PRO A 149 2.90 13.21 13.29
C PRO A 149 4.20 13.78 13.90
N SER A 150 5.37 13.22 13.57
CA SER A 150 6.67 13.67 14.06
C SER A 150 7.35 14.59 13.06
N ALA A 151 7.41 15.90 13.38
CA ALA A 151 8.12 16.90 12.56
C ALA A 151 9.60 16.56 12.39
N GLU A 152 10.25 16.02 13.43
CA GLU A 152 11.65 15.61 13.40
C GLU A 152 11.87 14.45 12.41
N LEU A 153 10.99 13.43 12.44
CA LEU A 153 11.07 12.32 11.49
C LEU A 153 10.87 12.80 10.06
N VAL A 154 9.86 13.65 9.81
CA VAL A 154 9.62 14.24 8.48
C VAL A 154 10.84 15.03 8.00
N ALA A 155 11.48 15.81 8.87
CA ALA A 155 12.66 16.60 8.52
C ALA A 155 13.87 15.72 8.14
N SER A 156 14.02 14.56 8.77
CA SER A 156 15.13 13.61 8.54
C SER A 156 15.02 12.82 7.23
N LEU A 157 13.82 12.78 6.60
CA LEU A 157 13.59 11.97 5.42
C LEU A 157 13.73 12.79 4.12
N PRO A 158 14.31 12.20 3.05
CA PRO A 158 14.56 12.89 1.77
C PRO A 158 13.32 12.97 0.86
N TYR A 159 12.13 12.71 1.38
CA TYR A 159 10.88 12.70 0.62
C TYR A 159 10.23 14.08 0.54
N LEU A 160 9.34 14.24 -0.43
CA LEU A 160 8.58 15.48 -0.61
C LEU A 160 7.63 15.73 0.57
N LYS A 161 7.46 16.99 0.91
CA LYS A 161 6.55 17.47 1.95
C LYS A 161 5.51 18.38 1.29
N SER A 162 4.26 18.26 1.71
CA SER A 162 3.15 19.07 1.20
C SER A 162 2.38 19.68 2.36
N SER A 163 1.75 20.84 2.12
CA SER A 163 0.79 21.43 3.05
C SER A 163 -0.57 21.44 2.36
N VAL A 164 -1.44 20.52 2.75
CA VAL A 164 -2.77 20.34 2.16
C VAL A 164 -3.68 19.64 3.17
N ASP A 165 -4.95 20.03 3.18
CA ASP A 165 -5.97 19.35 3.95
C ASP A 165 -6.65 18.31 3.06
N VAL A 166 -6.60 17.05 3.48
CA VAL A 166 -7.20 15.91 2.77
C VAL A 166 -7.96 15.02 3.75
N PRO A 167 -9.00 14.32 3.30
CA PRO A 167 -9.62 13.30 4.14
C PRO A 167 -8.59 12.25 4.56
N ALA A 168 -8.62 11.85 5.84
CA ALA A 168 -7.70 10.86 6.38
C ALA A 168 -8.19 9.45 6.11
N GLY A 169 -7.25 8.54 5.79
CA GLY A 169 -7.45 7.10 5.81
C GLY A 169 -6.97 6.48 7.13
N MET A 170 -7.14 5.17 7.26
CA MET A 170 -6.74 4.43 8.47
C MET A 170 -5.22 4.52 8.70
N GLU A 171 -4.39 4.62 7.67
CA GLU A 171 -2.93 4.79 7.80
C GLU A 171 -2.59 6.03 8.64
N ALA A 172 -3.28 7.15 8.42
CA ALA A 172 -3.07 8.37 9.22
C ALA A 172 -3.48 8.16 10.69
N MET A 173 -4.57 7.44 10.94
CA MET A 173 -4.98 7.07 12.30
C MET A 173 -3.92 6.19 12.99
N LEU A 174 -3.35 5.26 12.24
CA LEU A 174 -2.28 4.39 12.73
C LEU A 174 -0.98 5.16 12.99
N GLU A 175 -0.62 6.12 12.14
CA GLU A 175 0.53 7.01 12.40
C GLU A 175 0.37 7.71 13.77
N HIS A 176 -0.80 8.28 14.06
CA HIS A 176 -1.10 8.91 15.35
C HIS A 176 -1.11 7.91 16.52
N ALA A 177 -1.68 6.72 16.33
CA ALA A 177 -1.71 5.68 17.35
C ALA A 177 -0.29 5.19 17.71
N MET A 178 0.60 5.07 16.73
CA MET A 178 2.02 4.73 16.93
C MET A 178 2.76 5.86 17.63
N HIS A 179 2.56 7.10 17.17
CA HIS A 179 3.19 8.29 17.77
C HIS A 179 2.86 8.43 19.25
N ALA A 180 1.59 8.23 19.64
CA ALA A 180 1.15 8.23 21.03
C ALA A 180 1.85 7.15 21.89
N ARG A 181 2.37 6.09 21.27
CA ARG A 181 3.12 4.99 21.90
C ARG A 181 4.64 5.13 21.75
N LYS A 182 5.11 6.26 21.21
CA LYS A 182 6.53 6.54 20.93
C LYS A 182 7.15 5.56 19.94
N ILE A 183 6.36 5.02 19.03
CA ILE A 183 6.80 4.22 17.88
C ILE A 183 6.89 5.15 16.67
N PRO A 184 8.07 5.33 16.04
CA PRO A 184 8.20 6.12 14.83
C PRO A 184 7.29 5.58 13.72
N ALA A 185 6.48 6.45 13.11
CA ALA A 185 5.56 6.08 12.04
C ALA A 185 5.64 7.09 10.89
N VAL A 186 5.63 6.59 9.65
CA VAL A 186 5.68 7.40 8.44
C VAL A 186 4.78 6.79 7.37
N GLY A 187 3.99 7.61 6.70
CA GLY A 187 3.30 7.27 5.46
C GLY A 187 4.17 7.63 4.26
N LEU A 188 4.28 6.73 3.29
CA LEU A 188 4.94 6.92 2.00
C LEU A 188 3.90 6.92 0.88
N TRP A 189 3.85 8.00 0.11
CA TRP A 189 2.81 8.25 -0.88
C TRP A 189 3.43 8.44 -2.27
N ALA A 190 3.23 7.46 -3.16
CA ALA A 190 3.72 7.55 -4.53
C ALA A 190 2.83 8.44 -5.41
N ARG A 191 3.44 9.31 -6.23
CA ARG A 191 2.73 10.12 -7.25
C ARG A 191 2.58 9.32 -8.53
N VAL A 192 1.34 9.11 -8.95
CA VAL A 192 1.00 8.35 -10.16
C VAL A 192 0.48 9.31 -11.23
N PRO A 193 0.98 9.25 -12.48
CA PRO A 193 0.43 10.08 -13.56
C PRO A 193 -1.08 9.83 -13.73
N HIS A 194 -1.88 10.88 -13.80
CA HIS A 194 -3.35 10.78 -13.90
C HIS A 194 -3.84 9.81 -14.98
N TYR A 195 -3.19 9.81 -16.15
CA TYR A 195 -3.61 9.02 -17.30
C TYR A 195 -3.30 7.52 -17.20
N VAL A 196 -2.56 7.08 -16.17
CA VAL A 196 -2.30 5.67 -15.87
C VAL A 196 -2.89 5.25 -14.52
N SER A 197 -3.59 6.12 -13.81
CA SER A 197 -4.09 5.86 -12.45
C SER A 197 -5.10 4.73 -12.34
N ALA A 198 -5.74 4.34 -13.45
CA ALA A 198 -6.70 3.23 -13.53
C ALA A 198 -6.08 1.91 -14.02
N MET A 199 -4.76 1.86 -14.23
CA MET A 199 -4.05 0.66 -14.66
C MET A 199 -2.83 0.43 -13.77
N ALA A 200 -2.37 -0.81 -13.64
CA ALA A 200 -1.16 -1.09 -12.88
C ALA A 200 0.01 -0.21 -13.34
N TYR A 201 0.73 0.36 -12.38
CA TYR A 201 1.90 1.22 -12.63
C TYR A 201 3.11 0.75 -11.80
N PRO A 202 3.83 -0.28 -12.26
CA PRO A 202 4.94 -0.92 -11.54
C PRO A 202 6.02 0.05 -11.06
N ALA A 203 6.20 1.20 -11.73
CA ALA A 203 7.14 2.21 -11.29
C ALA A 203 6.79 2.81 -9.92
N ALA A 204 5.50 3.01 -9.62
CA ALA A 204 5.05 3.47 -8.30
C ALA A 204 5.21 2.37 -7.25
N THR A 205 4.85 1.13 -7.58
CA THR A 205 5.06 -0.04 -6.71
C THR A 205 6.54 -0.20 -6.34
N ALA A 206 7.44 -0.11 -7.34
CA ALA A 206 8.88 -0.19 -7.11
C ALA A 206 9.42 0.96 -6.24
N ALA A 207 8.87 2.18 -6.41
CA ALA A 207 9.25 3.34 -5.61
C ALA A 207 8.82 3.18 -4.14
N LEU A 208 7.60 2.67 -3.88
CA LEU A 208 7.11 2.38 -2.53
C LEU A 208 7.96 1.30 -1.86
N LEU A 209 8.24 0.19 -2.53
CA LEU A 209 9.09 -0.88 -1.99
C LEU A 209 10.52 -0.40 -1.73
N GLY A 210 11.08 0.45 -2.61
CA GLY A 210 12.35 1.11 -2.37
C GLY A 210 12.32 1.93 -1.07
N GLY A 211 11.26 2.72 -0.88
CA GLY A 211 11.05 3.48 0.35
C GLY A 211 10.93 2.60 1.60
N VAL A 212 10.26 1.44 1.49
CA VAL A 212 10.19 0.46 2.59
C VAL A 212 11.58 -0.08 2.94
N CYS A 213 12.40 -0.40 1.93
CA CYS A 213 13.78 -0.85 2.16
C CYS A 213 14.63 0.24 2.84
N ASP A 214 14.60 1.46 2.30
CA ASP A 214 15.44 2.57 2.75
C ASP A 214 15.06 3.04 4.17
N VAL A 215 13.78 3.29 4.41
CA VAL A 215 13.28 3.78 5.70
C VAL A 215 13.14 2.67 6.72
N GLY A 216 12.70 1.49 6.26
CA GLY A 216 12.51 0.31 7.08
C GLY A 216 13.79 -0.44 7.39
N GLY A 217 14.86 -0.25 6.63
CA GLY A 217 16.13 -0.96 6.82
C GLY A 217 16.00 -2.48 6.64
N ILE A 218 15.11 -2.92 5.74
CA ILE A 218 14.94 -4.31 5.32
C ILE A 218 15.45 -4.51 3.90
N SER A 219 15.62 -5.75 3.50
CA SER A 219 16.09 -6.11 2.16
C SER A 219 15.17 -7.15 1.54
N ILE A 220 14.60 -6.81 0.38
CA ILE A 220 13.75 -7.69 -0.43
C ILE A 220 14.16 -7.58 -1.90
N ASP A 221 13.86 -8.61 -2.70
CA ASP A 221 14.10 -8.54 -4.14
C ASP A 221 12.99 -7.74 -4.83
N VAL A 222 13.37 -6.64 -5.46
CA VAL A 222 12.49 -5.77 -6.25
C VAL A 222 12.85 -5.75 -7.75
N SER A 223 13.71 -6.67 -8.20
CA SER A 223 14.22 -6.70 -9.58
C SER A 223 13.12 -6.91 -10.61
N GLU A 224 12.20 -7.82 -10.34
CA GLU A 224 11.07 -8.12 -11.23
C GLU A 224 10.20 -6.89 -11.47
N VAL A 225 9.75 -6.23 -10.40
CA VAL A 225 8.88 -5.03 -10.52
C VAL A 225 9.62 -3.87 -11.19
N ARG A 226 10.92 -3.71 -11.00
CA ARG A 226 11.73 -2.71 -11.72
C ARG A 226 11.82 -3.01 -13.20
N THR A 227 11.95 -4.27 -13.58
CA THR A 227 11.94 -4.71 -14.98
C THR A 227 10.58 -4.41 -15.62
N GLN A 228 9.49 -4.76 -14.94
CA GLN A 228 8.12 -4.46 -15.39
C GLN A 228 7.91 -2.94 -15.57
N ALA A 229 8.45 -2.12 -14.66
CA ALA A 229 8.38 -0.66 -14.75
C ALA A 229 9.11 -0.13 -16.00
N THR A 230 10.27 -0.68 -16.33
CA THR A 230 11.02 -0.30 -17.53
C THR A 230 10.26 -0.65 -18.80
N VAL A 231 9.78 -1.88 -18.91
CA VAL A 231 8.99 -2.34 -20.07
C VAL A 231 7.72 -1.50 -20.24
N GLN A 232 7.02 -1.17 -19.15
CA GLN A 232 5.82 -0.35 -19.26
C GLN A 232 6.15 1.08 -19.71
N ARG A 233 7.23 1.67 -19.22
CA ARG A 233 7.66 3.02 -19.62
C ARG A 233 7.92 3.08 -21.12
N GLU A 234 8.66 2.13 -21.70
CA GLU A 234 8.93 2.03 -23.12
C GLU A 234 7.63 1.95 -23.93
N ARG A 235 6.68 1.10 -23.52
CA ARG A 235 5.36 0.99 -24.18
C ARG A 235 4.54 2.28 -24.14
N LEU A 236 4.64 3.06 -23.07
CA LEU A 236 3.95 4.35 -22.95
C LEU A 236 4.60 5.43 -23.82
N GLU A 237 5.92 5.41 -23.99
CA GLU A 237 6.67 6.29 -24.87
C GLU A 237 6.34 6.01 -26.35
N ASP A 238 6.30 4.74 -26.78
CA ASP A 238 5.94 4.33 -28.13
C ASP A 238 4.51 4.76 -28.53
N ARG A 239 3.54 4.61 -27.62
CA ARG A 239 2.17 5.06 -27.84
C ARG A 239 2.06 6.57 -28.07
N LYS A 240 2.90 7.34 -27.38
CA LYS A 240 2.96 8.79 -27.55
C LYS A 240 3.53 9.17 -28.92
N SER A 241 4.61 8.54 -29.35
CA SER A 241 5.22 8.77 -30.67
C SER A 241 4.30 8.40 -31.82
N THR A 242 3.57 7.28 -31.73
CA THR A 242 2.58 6.84 -32.72
C THR A 242 1.41 7.82 -32.86
N ARG A 243 0.90 8.36 -31.74
CA ARG A 243 -0.17 9.36 -31.76
C ARG A 243 0.27 10.69 -32.39
N LEU A 244 1.48 11.16 -32.09
CA LEU A 244 2.03 12.37 -32.67
C LEU A 244 2.22 12.22 -34.18
N ASN A 245 2.72 11.09 -34.64
CA ASN A 245 2.89 10.81 -36.08
C ASN A 245 1.53 10.72 -36.82
N SER A 246 0.50 10.15 -36.20
CA SER A 246 -0.84 10.06 -36.83
C SER A 246 -1.55 11.41 -36.90
N SER A 247 -1.31 12.35 -35.97
CA SER A 247 -1.87 13.71 -36.02
C SER A 247 -1.20 14.55 -37.11
N HIS A 248 0.10 14.40 -37.33
CA HIS A 248 0.80 15.09 -38.42
C HIS A 248 0.41 14.60 -39.82
N VAL A 249 0.02 13.32 -39.98
CA VAL A 249 -0.45 12.76 -41.26
C VAL A 249 -1.85 13.24 -41.61
N SER A 250 -2.70 13.59 -40.66
CA SER A 250 -4.04 14.11 -40.90
C SER A 250 -4.06 15.60 -41.31
N GLU A 251 -3.08 16.41 -40.87
CA GLU A 251 -2.97 17.81 -41.25
C GLU A 251 -2.42 18.03 -42.70
N SER A 252 -1.69 17.06 -43.23
CA SER A 252 -1.12 17.19 -44.59
C SER A 252 -2.07 16.77 -45.71
N ARG A 253 -3.35 16.47 -45.46
CA ARG A 253 -4.38 16.13 -46.42
C ARG A 253 -5.50 17.17 -46.51
N MET A 254 -5.19 18.46 -46.61
CA MET A 254 -6.15 19.42 -47.16
C MET A 254 -6.01 19.51 -48.66
N PRO A 255 -7.07 19.23 -49.44
CA PRO A 255 -7.00 19.47 -50.88
C PRO A 255 -6.95 20.96 -51.14
N SER A 256 -5.96 21.40 -51.93
CA SER A 256 -5.92 22.70 -52.53
C SER A 256 -7.10 22.80 -53.51
N SER A 257 -8.12 23.56 -53.13
CA SER A 257 -9.20 23.94 -54.05
C SER A 257 -8.69 25.01 -54.99
N ALA A 258 -8.65 24.66 -56.28
CA ALA A 258 -8.61 25.60 -57.37
C ALA A 258 -9.96 26.31 -57.55
#